data_090d3c012478384ab726e3985999c7fe
#
_entry.id   090d3c012478384ab726e3985999c7fe
#
_cell.length_a   1.000
_cell.length_b   1.000
_cell.length_c   1.000
_cell.angle_alpha   90.00
_cell.angle_beta   90.00
_cell.angle_gamma   90.00
#
_symmetry.space_group_name_H-M   'P 1'
#
loop_
_entity.id
_entity.type
_entity.pdbx_description
1 polymer ?
#
loop_
_entity_poly.entity_id
_entity_poly.type
_entity_poly.pdbx_seq_one_letter_code
_entity_poly.pdbx_strand_id
1 'polypeptide(L)'
;MGARSLWCSYESFAINGLPIWQTVNQAMAELRRKTPSTITLFTAGALEQGRNGWTHQRPEIEAYFASMMRNGNVFPVFPPDANSSQVCYDWALGTKNKGIVITASKSPLPIRTTLEQTKQGLEKGAILLHEVAGGKQVVFAVIGDMTLIPVFEAAAFLETEGIGVKIISVINPRRLYRADDTAWDTCSEADGGFLSDAEFANLFAGDALIGVTGGAGAMLEPIMLRSTSKRDIFAWKRGETTASAGELMAFNGLTAEALTKRAIELVH
;
A
#
# COMPACT_ATOMS: atom_id res chain seq x y z
N MET A 1 -24.66 -20.97 -8.23
CA MET A 1 -23.97 -20.36 -9.39
C MET A 1 -22.67 -19.77 -8.91
N GLY A 2 -21.54 -20.00 -9.62
CA GLY A 2 -20.20 -19.53 -9.23
C GLY A 2 -19.79 -18.21 -9.92
N ALA A 3 -20.73 -17.27 -10.09
CA ALA A 3 -20.45 -15.98 -10.71
C ALA A 3 -19.44 -15.18 -9.87
N ARG A 4 -18.50 -14.54 -10.52
CA ARG A 4 -17.58 -13.57 -9.90
C ARG A 4 -18.10 -12.17 -10.17
N SER A 5 -18.03 -11.32 -9.16
CA SER A 5 -18.42 -9.91 -9.30
C SER A 5 -17.19 -9.03 -9.16
N LEU A 6 -17.09 -8.05 -10.04
CA LEU A 6 -16.16 -6.93 -9.93
C LEU A 6 -16.98 -5.66 -9.76
N TRP A 7 -16.64 -4.88 -8.76
CA TRP A 7 -17.20 -3.56 -8.57
C TRP A 7 -16.11 -2.49 -8.66
N CYS A 8 -16.33 -1.50 -9.49
CA CYS A 8 -15.41 -0.39 -9.69
C CYS A 8 -16.08 0.89 -9.17
N SER A 9 -15.40 1.62 -8.30
CA SER A 9 -15.93 2.85 -7.72
C SER A 9 -14.81 3.77 -7.20
N TYR A 10 -15.19 4.99 -6.85
CA TYR A 10 -14.36 5.85 -6.01
C TYR A 10 -14.44 5.44 -4.54
N GLU A 11 -13.39 5.67 -3.81
CA GLU A 11 -13.27 5.31 -2.38
C GLU A 11 -14.40 5.90 -1.55
N SER A 12 -14.80 7.13 -1.83
CA SER A 12 -15.86 7.85 -1.12
C SER A 12 -17.22 7.15 -1.17
N PHE A 13 -17.49 6.37 -2.21
CA PHE A 13 -18.75 5.63 -2.34
C PHE A 13 -18.63 4.17 -1.89
N ALA A 14 -17.44 3.63 -1.97
CA ALA A 14 -17.17 2.24 -1.66
C ALA A 14 -17.26 1.92 -0.17
N ILE A 15 -16.95 2.89 0.68
CA ILE A 15 -16.94 2.70 2.14
C ILE A 15 -18.25 2.14 2.69
N ASN A 16 -19.38 2.46 2.06
CA ASN A 16 -20.69 1.97 2.47
C ASN A 16 -20.90 0.48 2.18
N GLY A 17 -20.22 -0.06 1.16
CA GLY A 17 -20.33 -1.47 0.78
C GLY A 17 -19.34 -2.40 1.49
N LEU A 18 -18.20 -1.89 1.92
CA LEU A 18 -17.11 -2.69 2.46
C LEU A 18 -17.50 -3.52 3.70
N PRO A 19 -18.21 -2.98 4.71
CA PRO A 19 -18.62 -3.77 5.86
C PRO A 19 -19.55 -4.93 5.49
N ILE A 20 -20.43 -4.71 4.51
CA ILE A 20 -21.35 -5.75 4.02
C ILE A 20 -20.55 -6.88 3.37
N TRP A 21 -19.59 -6.56 2.53
CA TRP A 21 -18.73 -7.58 1.89
C TRP A 21 -17.89 -8.32 2.89
N GLN A 22 -17.31 -7.61 3.88
CA GLN A 22 -16.59 -8.26 4.97
C GLN A 22 -17.48 -9.27 5.69
N THR A 23 -18.69 -8.87 6.08
CA THR A 23 -19.67 -9.74 6.76
C THR A 23 -20.03 -10.95 5.90
N VAL A 24 -20.30 -10.77 4.61
CA VAL A 24 -20.61 -11.86 3.69
C VAL A 24 -19.45 -12.85 3.59
N ASN A 25 -18.23 -12.35 3.39
CA ASN A 25 -17.05 -13.21 3.25
C ASN A 25 -16.76 -13.98 4.56
N GLN A 26 -16.92 -13.33 5.71
CA GLN A 26 -16.78 -13.97 7.03
C GLN A 26 -17.84 -15.05 7.25
N ALA A 27 -19.10 -14.74 6.99
CA ALA A 27 -20.20 -15.69 7.12
C ALA A 27 -20.02 -16.92 6.20
N MET A 28 -19.55 -16.71 4.97
CA MET A 28 -19.27 -17.82 4.06
C MET A 28 -18.08 -18.68 4.55
N ALA A 29 -17.07 -18.07 5.13
CA ALA A 29 -15.95 -18.79 5.74
C ALA A 29 -16.41 -19.61 6.96
N GLU A 30 -17.20 -19.00 7.85
CA GLU A 30 -17.78 -19.66 9.03
C GLU A 30 -18.67 -20.85 8.65
N LEU A 31 -19.51 -20.69 7.64
CA LEU A 31 -20.33 -21.75 7.10
C LEU A 31 -19.56 -22.79 6.27
N ARG A 32 -18.22 -22.68 6.19
CA ARG A 32 -17.33 -23.54 5.40
C ARG A 32 -17.72 -23.63 3.90
N ARG A 33 -18.35 -22.59 3.38
CA ARG A 33 -18.70 -22.48 1.96
C ARG A 33 -17.58 -21.85 1.19
N LYS A 34 -17.23 -22.43 0.05
CA LYS A 34 -16.20 -21.90 -0.88
C LYS A 34 -16.90 -21.08 -1.96
N THR A 35 -17.00 -19.77 -1.74
CA THR A 35 -17.55 -18.82 -2.73
C THR A 35 -16.42 -18.01 -3.39
N PRO A 36 -16.59 -17.56 -4.66
CA PRO A 36 -15.67 -16.60 -5.25
C PRO A 36 -15.52 -15.36 -4.36
N SER A 37 -14.32 -14.81 -4.29
CA SER A 37 -14.06 -13.57 -3.56
C SER A 37 -14.82 -12.39 -4.18
N THR A 38 -15.19 -11.43 -3.35
CA THR A 38 -15.68 -10.13 -3.83
C THR A 38 -14.48 -9.27 -4.21
N ILE A 39 -14.52 -8.65 -5.38
CA ILE A 39 -13.41 -7.83 -5.89
C ILE A 39 -13.92 -6.41 -6.07
N THR A 40 -13.22 -5.46 -5.44
CA THR A 40 -13.46 -4.03 -5.62
C THR A 40 -12.21 -3.40 -6.23
N LEU A 41 -12.41 -2.66 -7.30
CA LEU A 41 -11.39 -1.81 -7.90
C LEU A 41 -11.69 -0.36 -7.53
N PHE A 42 -10.78 0.26 -6.83
CA PHE A 42 -10.74 1.70 -6.63
C PHE A 42 -9.95 2.35 -7.76
N THR A 43 -10.53 3.37 -8.36
CA THR A 43 -10.00 3.98 -9.58
C THR A 43 -9.10 5.18 -9.33
N ALA A 44 -8.89 5.53 -8.08
CA ALA A 44 -7.99 6.61 -7.69
C ALA A 44 -7.75 6.55 -6.19
N GLY A 45 -6.56 6.77 -5.72
CA GLY A 45 -6.33 7.13 -4.33
C GLY A 45 -6.88 8.53 -4.02
N ALA A 46 -6.91 8.92 -2.76
CA ALA A 46 -7.40 10.24 -2.34
C ALA A 46 -6.77 11.41 -3.14
N LEU A 47 -5.53 11.26 -3.57
CA LEU A 47 -4.79 12.24 -4.36
C LEU A 47 -5.45 12.53 -5.72
N GLU A 48 -6.00 11.53 -6.41
CA GLU A 48 -6.64 11.73 -7.71
C GLU A 48 -8.08 12.25 -7.61
N GLN A 49 -8.62 12.40 -6.40
CA GLN A 49 -9.95 12.94 -6.15
C GLN A 49 -9.96 14.45 -5.90
N GLY A 50 -8.83 15.12 -5.98
CA GLY A 50 -8.71 16.54 -5.65
C GLY A 50 -9.67 17.45 -6.40
N ARG A 51 -9.87 17.21 -7.71
CA ARG A 51 -10.79 18.01 -8.54
C ARG A 51 -12.27 17.76 -8.26
N ASN A 52 -12.61 16.69 -7.58
CA ASN A 52 -13.98 16.32 -7.20
C ASN A 52 -14.41 16.94 -5.84
N GLY A 53 -13.51 17.68 -5.19
CA GLY A 53 -13.76 18.34 -3.92
C GLY A 53 -13.60 17.42 -2.70
N TRP A 54 -13.75 17.99 -1.52
CA TRP A 54 -13.51 17.31 -0.24
C TRP A 54 -14.38 16.06 -0.02
N THR A 55 -15.59 16.05 -0.56
CA THR A 55 -16.49 14.90 -0.40
C THR A 55 -15.97 13.62 -1.02
N HIS A 56 -15.01 13.73 -1.93
CA HIS A 56 -14.41 12.61 -2.65
C HIS A 56 -13.00 12.27 -2.15
N GLN A 57 -12.35 13.20 -1.46
CA GLN A 57 -11.02 13.00 -0.87
C GLN A 57 -11.17 12.21 0.42
N ARG A 58 -10.90 10.91 0.39
CA ARG A 58 -11.11 9.97 1.50
C ARG A 58 -9.81 9.26 1.92
N PRO A 59 -8.81 10.00 2.44
CA PRO A 59 -7.56 9.40 2.88
C PRO A 59 -7.75 8.43 4.05
N GLU A 60 -8.80 8.61 4.84
CA GLU A 60 -9.17 7.77 5.97
C GLU A 60 -9.54 6.34 5.58
N ILE A 61 -9.77 6.05 4.29
CA ILE A 61 -10.05 4.69 3.81
C ILE A 61 -8.91 3.73 4.14
N GLU A 62 -7.66 4.20 4.16
CA GLU A 62 -6.52 3.39 4.59
C GLU A 62 -6.63 2.95 6.05
N ALA A 63 -7.05 3.84 6.95
CA ALA A 63 -7.26 3.48 8.35
C ALA A 63 -8.38 2.45 8.49
N TYR A 64 -9.40 2.58 7.66
CA TYR A 64 -10.49 1.62 7.60
C TYR A 64 -10.00 0.25 7.12
N PHE A 65 -9.21 0.19 6.06
CA PHE A 65 -8.60 -1.06 5.60
C PHE A 65 -7.66 -1.66 6.64
N ALA A 66 -6.85 -0.87 7.32
CA ALA A 66 -5.98 -1.34 8.39
C ALA A 66 -6.78 -2.06 9.49
N SER A 67 -7.94 -1.50 9.87
CA SER A 67 -8.85 -2.11 10.82
C SER A 67 -9.50 -3.40 10.28
N MET A 68 -9.98 -3.37 9.04
CA MET A 68 -10.62 -4.53 8.41
C MET A 68 -9.66 -5.69 8.18
N MET A 69 -8.39 -5.42 7.84
CA MET A 69 -7.35 -6.45 7.71
C MET A 69 -7.10 -7.18 9.02
N ARG A 70 -7.16 -6.48 10.15
CA ARG A 70 -6.95 -7.08 11.47
C ARG A 70 -8.10 -7.99 11.90
N ASN A 71 -9.32 -7.65 11.49
CA ASN A 71 -10.53 -8.27 12.00
C ASN A 71 -11.25 -9.20 11.01
N GLY A 72 -10.69 -9.42 9.82
CA GLY A 72 -11.43 -10.21 8.84
C GLY A 72 -10.70 -10.51 7.54
N ASN A 73 -11.48 -10.99 6.57
CA ASN A 73 -11.02 -11.46 5.27
C ASN A 73 -10.94 -10.34 4.23
N VAL A 74 -10.46 -9.16 4.59
CA VAL A 74 -10.24 -8.04 3.65
C VAL A 74 -8.76 -7.94 3.32
N PHE A 75 -8.47 -7.88 2.02
CA PHE A 75 -7.12 -7.86 1.45
C PHE A 75 -6.98 -6.65 0.53
N PRO A 76 -6.62 -5.49 1.06
CA PRO A 76 -6.25 -4.35 0.23
C PRO A 76 -4.88 -4.61 -0.42
N VAL A 77 -4.78 -4.33 -1.71
CA VAL A 77 -3.54 -4.39 -2.48
C VAL A 77 -3.34 -3.10 -3.26
N PHE A 78 -2.09 -2.68 -3.36
CA PHE A 78 -1.67 -1.41 -3.92
C PHE A 78 -0.61 -1.63 -5.00
N PRO A 79 -1.02 -2.00 -6.22
CA PRO A 79 -0.10 -2.20 -7.31
C PRO A 79 0.61 -0.89 -7.69
N PRO A 80 1.96 -0.89 -7.83
CA PRO A 80 2.72 0.31 -8.18
C PRO A 80 2.62 0.74 -9.66
N ASP A 81 2.08 -0.10 -10.53
CA ASP A 81 1.96 0.15 -11.97
C ASP A 81 0.94 -0.78 -12.67
N ALA A 82 0.82 -0.65 -14.00
CA ALA A 82 -0.13 -1.44 -14.78
C ALA A 82 0.21 -2.95 -14.81
N ASN A 83 1.49 -3.33 -14.87
CA ASN A 83 1.89 -4.75 -14.83
C ASN A 83 1.47 -5.39 -13.49
N SER A 84 1.72 -4.70 -12.41
CA SER A 84 1.33 -5.15 -11.07
C SER A 84 -0.18 -5.14 -10.87
N SER A 85 -0.90 -4.20 -11.48
CA SER A 85 -2.37 -4.19 -11.47
C SER A 85 -2.94 -5.43 -12.14
N GLN A 86 -2.39 -5.84 -13.28
CA GLN A 86 -2.79 -7.07 -13.97
C GLN A 86 -2.60 -8.29 -13.06
N VAL A 87 -1.43 -8.45 -12.44
CA VAL A 87 -1.14 -9.59 -11.57
C VAL A 87 -2.06 -9.60 -10.34
N CYS A 88 -2.30 -8.44 -9.71
CA CYS A 88 -3.23 -8.32 -8.59
C CYS A 88 -4.64 -8.76 -8.97
N TYR A 89 -5.08 -8.37 -10.16
CA TYR A 89 -6.38 -8.73 -10.68
C TYR A 89 -6.51 -10.24 -10.94
N ASP A 90 -5.51 -10.82 -11.62
CA ASP A 90 -5.47 -12.27 -11.90
C ASP A 90 -5.45 -13.08 -10.60
N TRP A 91 -4.66 -12.65 -9.61
CA TRP A 91 -4.63 -13.25 -8.29
C TRP A 91 -6.01 -13.16 -7.60
N ALA A 92 -6.63 -12.00 -7.61
CA ALA A 92 -7.94 -11.80 -7.00
C ALA A 92 -9.01 -12.72 -7.59
N LEU A 93 -9.00 -12.91 -8.91
CA LEU A 93 -9.88 -13.83 -9.61
C LEU A 93 -9.66 -15.29 -9.18
N GLY A 94 -8.48 -15.68 -8.76
CA GLY A 94 -8.14 -17.03 -8.26
C GLY A 94 -8.64 -17.29 -6.82
N THR A 95 -8.92 -16.25 -6.03
CA THR A 95 -9.20 -16.38 -4.59
C THR A 95 -10.66 -16.75 -4.28
N LYS A 96 -10.88 -17.22 -3.04
CA LYS A 96 -12.21 -17.56 -2.49
C LYS A 96 -12.35 -17.00 -1.07
N ASN A 97 -13.60 -16.66 -0.70
CA ASN A 97 -14.00 -16.18 0.63
C ASN A 97 -13.22 -14.95 1.12
N LYS A 98 -12.74 -14.10 0.20
CA LYS A 98 -11.98 -12.89 0.52
C LYS A 98 -12.68 -11.65 -0.02
N GLY A 99 -12.54 -10.54 0.68
CA GLY A 99 -12.82 -9.22 0.15
C GLY A 99 -11.51 -8.62 -0.38
N ILE A 100 -11.35 -8.61 -1.70
CA ILE A 100 -10.15 -8.04 -2.32
C ILE A 100 -10.44 -6.59 -2.72
N VAL A 101 -9.55 -5.69 -2.32
CA VAL A 101 -9.62 -4.29 -2.70
C VAL A 101 -8.33 -3.92 -3.44
N ILE A 102 -8.45 -3.58 -4.72
CA ILE A 102 -7.32 -3.14 -5.55
C ILE A 102 -7.43 -1.63 -5.70
N THR A 103 -6.41 -0.90 -5.22
CA THR A 103 -6.34 0.56 -5.36
C THR A 103 -5.25 0.90 -6.38
N ALA A 104 -5.66 1.40 -7.54
CA ALA A 104 -4.77 1.75 -8.64
C ALA A 104 -5.14 3.10 -9.23
N SER A 105 -4.14 3.86 -9.67
CA SER A 105 -4.33 5.12 -10.37
C SER A 105 -5.10 4.93 -11.68
N LYS A 106 -5.92 5.91 -12.03
CA LYS A 106 -6.54 6.04 -13.36
C LYS A 106 -5.68 6.84 -14.35
N SER A 107 -4.58 7.40 -13.87
CA SER A 107 -3.62 8.15 -14.69
C SER A 107 -2.52 7.23 -15.22
N PRO A 108 -1.98 7.50 -16.43
CA PRO A 108 -0.80 6.79 -16.93
C PRO A 108 0.41 7.03 -16.02
N LEU A 109 1.03 5.95 -15.55
CA LEU A 109 2.23 5.97 -14.71
C LEU A 109 3.35 5.13 -15.32
N PRO A 110 4.62 5.39 -14.99
CA PRO A 110 5.73 4.59 -15.47
C PRO A 110 5.62 3.12 -15.03
N ILE A 111 5.91 2.20 -15.93
CA ILE A 111 6.06 0.77 -15.60
C ILE A 111 7.37 0.58 -14.84
N ARG A 112 7.31 -0.02 -13.68
CA ARG A 112 8.44 -0.24 -12.75
C ARG A 112 8.66 -1.69 -12.39
N THR A 113 7.69 -2.56 -12.67
CA THR A 113 7.72 -3.96 -12.30
C THR A 113 7.57 -4.89 -13.49
N THR A 114 8.09 -6.10 -13.35
CA THR A 114 7.74 -7.23 -14.19
C THR A 114 6.58 -8.03 -13.56
N LEU A 115 5.89 -8.84 -14.37
CA LEU A 115 4.82 -9.70 -13.87
C LEU A 115 5.34 -10.68 -12.80
N GLU A 116 6.57 -11.20 -12.98
CA GLU A 116 7.18 -12.14 -12.04
C GLU A 116 7.55 -11.50 -10.72
N GLN A 117 8.19 -10.33 -10.74
CA GLN A 117 8.47 -9.56 -9.52
C GLN A 117 7.19 -9.26 -8.74
N THR A 118 6.10 -8.97 -9.44
CA THR A 118 4.82 -8.70 -8.80
C THR A 118 4.22 -9.93 -8.14
N LYS A 119 4.27 -11.10 -8.78
CA LYS A 119 3.80 -12.35 -8.16
C LYS A 119 4.51 -12.62 -6.85
N GLN A 120 5.84 -12.54 -6.87
CA GLN A 120 6.66 -12.70 -5.66
C GLN A 120 6.36 -11.63 -4.61
N GLY A 121 6.16 -10.38 -5.05
CA GLY A 121 5.80 -9.27 -4.17
C GLY A 121 4.45 -9.43 -3.49
N LEU A 122 3.45 -9.96 -4.18
CA LEU A 122 2.13 -10.27 -3.58
C LEU A 122 2.24 -11.32 -2.48
N GLU A 123 3.08 -12.33 -2.68
CA GLU A 123 3.34 -13.38 -1.67
C GLU A 123 4.11 -12.84 -0.47
N LYS A 124 5.10 -11.96 -0.68
CA LYS A 124 5.96 -11.41 0.37
C LYS A 124 5.42 -10.12 1.00
N GLY A 125 4.46 -9.44 0.36
CA GLY A 125 3.87 -8.19 0.82
C GLY A 125 4.47 -6.94 0.20
N ALA A 126 5.68 -7.03 -0.39
CA ALA A 126 6.38 -5.88 -0.95
C ALA A 126 7.28 -6.24 -2.13
N ILE A 127 7.60 -5.24 -2.94
CA ILE A 127 8.48 -5.32 -4.11
C ILE A 127 9.64 -4.34 -3.90
N LEU A 128 10.87 -4.80 -4.00
CA LEU A 128 12.04 -3.94 -4.09
C LEU A 128 12.10 -3.37 -5.52
N LEU A 129 11.85 -2.05 -5.65
CA LEU A 129 11.83 -1.37 -6.94
C LEU A 129 13.18 -0.77 -7.31
N HIS A 130 13.98 -0.39 -6.32
CA HIS A 130 15.27 0.26 -6.53
C HIS A 130 16.17 0.06 -5.32
N GLU A 131 17.47 -0.13 -5.55
CA GLU A 131 18.48 -0.22 -4.50
C GLU A 131 19.83 0.28 -5.00
N VAL A 132 20.36 1.28 -4.30
CA VAL A 132 21.74 1.75 -4.44
C VAL A 132 22.37 1.78 -3.05
N ALA A 133 23.54 1.15 -2.92
CA ALA A 133 24.26 1.13 -1.65
C ALA A 133 25.01 2.45 -1.41
N GLY A 134 25.13 2.86 -0.16
CA GLY A 134 25.87 4.05 0.25
C GLY A 134 26.45 3.94 1.65
N GLY A 135 27.14 4.98 2.11
CA GLY A 135 27.71 5.03 3.46
C GLY A 135 26.68 5.05 4.57
N LYS A 136 25.53 5.63 4.31
CA LYS A 136 24.29 5.59 5.07
C LYS A 136 23.18 5.07 4.17
N GLN A 137 22.18 4.40 4.72
CA GLN A 137 21.10 3.78 3.96
C GLN A 137 19.73 4.30 4.38
N VAL A 138 19.00 4.89 3.45
CA VAL A 138 17.59 5.28 3.60
C VAL A 138 16.70 4.27 2.89
N VAL A 139 15.65 3.83 3.57
CA VAL A 139 14.63 2.94 3.01
C VAL A 139 13.32 3.71 2.91
N PHE A 140 12.72 3.76 1.72
CA PHE A 140 11.37 4.25 1.51
C PHE A 140 10.40 3.08 1.42
N ALA A 141 9.41 3.01 2.32
CA ALA A 141 8.30 2.08 2.29
C ALA A 141 7.05 2.81 1.73
N VAL A 142 6.65 2.48 0.52
CA VAL A 142 5.66 3.27 -0.23
C VAL A 142 4.38 2.48 -0.44
N ILE A 143 3.24 3.04 -0.03
CA ILE A 143 1.90 2.57 -0.39
C ILE A 143 1.32 3.50 -1.46
N GLY A 144 0.87 2.92 -2.56
CA GLY A 144 0.30 3.64 -3.70
C GLY A 144 1.31 3.89 -4.82
N ASP A 145 0.78 4.16 -5.98
CA ASP A 145 1.53 4.30 -7.24
C ASP A 145 2.00 5.74 -7.49
N MET A 146 1.14 6.73 -7.26
CA MET A 146 1.48 8.14 -7.50
C MET A 146 2.57 8.67 -6.57
N THR A 147 2.59 8.20 -5.32
CA THR A 147 3.60 8.60 -4.32
C THR A 147 5.00 8.10 -4.64
N LEU A 148 5.14 7.15 -5.56
CA LEU A 148 6.44 6.72 -6.08
C LEU A 148 7.15 7.82 -6.89
N ILE A 149 6.42 8.76 -7.50
CA ILE A 149 7.03 9.84 -8.29
C ILE A 149 7.99 10.68 -7.43
N PRO A 150 7.54 11.36 -6.37
CA PRO A 150 8.45 12.16 -5.54
C PRO A 150 9.48 11.31 -4.77
N VAL A 151 9.19 10.03 -4.51
CA VAL A 151 10.17 9.13 -3.86
C VAL A 151 11.34 8.81 -4.78
N PHE A 152 11.12 8.53 -6.07
CA PHE A 152 12.21 8.32 -7.03
C PHE A 152 13.02 9.59 -7.27
N GLU A 153 12.38 10.76 -7.29
CA GLU A 153 13.07 12.05 -7.37
C GLU A 153 13.93 12.30 -6.13
N ALA A 154 13.42 12.04 -4.93
CA ALA A 154 14.17 12.15 -3.68
C ALA A 154 15.37 11.17 -3.66
N ALA A 155 15.18 9.94 -4.12
CA ALA A 155 16.23 8.95 -4.22
C ALA A 155 17.40 9.43 -5.08
N ALA A 156 17.10 9.98 -6.26
CA ALA A 156 18.12 10.51 -7.15
C ALA A 156 18.96 11.63 -6.49
N PHE A 157 18.36 12.51 -5.69
CA PHE A 157 19.09 13.52 -4.93
C PHE A 157 19.95 12.91 -3.83
N LEU A 158 19.43 11.98 -3.03
CA LEU A 158 20.15 11.33 -1.96
C LEU A 158 21.39 10.58 -2.47
N GLU A 159 21.26 9.93 -3.60
CA GLU A 159 22.36 9.21 -4.25
C GLU A 159 23.50 10.15 -4.70
N THR A 160 23.17 11.36 -5.16
CA THR A 160 24.21 12.37 -5.47
C THR A 160 24.98 12.83 -4.23
N GLU A 161 24.36 12.74 -3.04
CA GLU A 161 25.01 13.03 -1.75
C GLU A 161 25.74 11.81 -1.14
N GLY A 162 25.83 10.69 -1.88
CA GLY A 162 26.47 9.46 -1.43
C GLY A 162 25.67 8.66 -0.40
N ILE A 163 24.39 8.98 -0.23
CA ILE A 163 23.45 8.25 0.63
C ILE A 163 22.82 7.13 -0.18
N GLY A 164 22.93 5.90 0.30
CA GLY A 164 22.29 4.75 -0.31
C GLY A 164 20.77 4.79 -0.14
N VAL A 165 20.04 4.30 -1.13
CA VAL A 165 18.57 4.31 -1.11
C VAL A 165 18.02 2.94 -1.48
N LYS A 166 16.99 2.50 -0.75
CA LYS A 166 16.07 1.43 -1.15
C LYS A 166 14.67 2.00 -1.34
N ILE A 167 14.00 1.66 -2.43
CA ILE A 167 12.59 1.96 -2.65
C ILE A 167 11.81 0.64 -2.65
N ILE A 168 10.92 0.49 -1.70
CA ILE A 168 10.11 -0.70 -1.48
C ILE A 168 8.64 -0.32 -1.66
N SER A 169 7.99 -0.88 -2.68
CA SER A 169 6.54 -0.78 -2.84
C SER A 169 5.85 -1.80 -1.97
N VAL A 170 5.03 -1.34 -1.05
CA VAL A 170 4.18 -2.18 -0.19
C VAL A 170 2.90 -2.52 -0.96
N ILE A 171 2.92 -3.67 -1.64
CA ILE A 171 1.81 -4.09 -2.50
C ILE A 171 0.71 -4.82 -1.74
N ASN A 172 1.05 -5.59 -0.70
CA ASN A 172 0.11 -6.34 0.14
C ASN A 172 0.50 -6.15 1.63
N PRO A 173 0.06 -5.04 2.25
CA PRO A 173 0.50 -4.67 3.60
C PRO A 173 0.19 -5.73 4.66
N ARG A 174 -0.87 -6.53 4.46
CA ARG A 174 -1.22 -7.61 5.38
C ARG A 174 -0.08 -8.60 5.64
N ARG A 175 0.72 -8.90 4.62
CA ARG A 175 1.88 -9.81 4.73
C ARG A 175 3.01 -9.26 5.60
N LEU A 176 3.07 -7.94 5.73
CA LEU A 176 4.12 -7.23 6.46
C LEU A 176 3.78 -6.97 7.93
N TYR A 177 2.52 -7.18 8.32
CA TYR A 177 2.13 -7.10 9.74
C TYR A 177 2.68 -8.31 10.50
N ARG A 178 2.80 -8.20 11.81
CA ARG A 178 3.04 -9.37 12.66
C ARG A 178 1.76 -10.21 12.76
N ALA A 179 1.91 -11.51 12.93
CA ALA A 179 0.77 -12.40 13.14
C ALA A 179 -0.07 -11.95 14.34
N ASP A 180 0.57 -11.50 15.42
CA ASP A 180 -0.07 -11.03 16.65
C ASP A 180 -0.87 -9.74 16.49
N ASP A 181 -0.59 -8.97 15.41
CA ASP A 181 -1.33 -7.75 15.09
C ASP A 181 -2.69 -8.03 14.47
N THR A 182 -3.02 -9.28 14.21
CA THR A 182 -4.31 -9.70 13.63
C THR A 182 -5.13 -10.47 14.64
N ALA A 183 -6.38 -10.05 14.88
CA ALA A 183 -7.29 -10.73 15.80
C ALA A 183 -7.74 -12.11 15.30
N TRP A 184 -7.58 -12.37 13.99
CA TRP A 184 -7.99 -13.61 13.33
C TRP A 184 -6.83 -14.10 12.47
N ASP A 185 -6.47 -15.35 12.63
CA ASP A 185 -5.55 -16.02 11.70
C ASP A 185 -6.28 -16.30 10.38
N THR A 186 -6.37 -15.26 9.58
CA THR A 186 -6.94 -15.33 8.23
C THR A 186 -5.84 -15.35 7.16
N CYS A 187 -4.58 -15.26 7.55
CA CYS A 187 -3.41 -15.40 6.72
C CYS A 187 -2.86 -16.82 6.90
N SER A 188 -3.53 -17.79 6.31
CA SER A 188 -3.08 -19.19 6.35
C SER A 188 -1.75 -19.38 5.59
N GLU A 189 -1.07 -20.50 5.84
CA GLU A 189 0.09 -20.91 5.04
C GLU A 189 -0.25 -20.97 3.53
N ALA A 190 -1.46 -21.38 3.20
CA ALA A 190 -1.95 -21.38 1.81
C ALA A 190 -2.03 -19.97 1.19
N ASP A 191 -2.10 -18.93 2.02
CA ASP A 191 -2.02 -17.54 1.61
C ASP A 191 -0.59 -16.96 1.68
N GLY A 192 0.44 -17.81 1.98
CA GLY A 192 1.84 -17.43 2.11
C GLY A 192 2.26 -16.95 3.52
N GLY A 193 1.34 -16.93 4.48
CA GLY A 193 1.63 -16.51 5.87
C GLY A 193 2.00 -15.04 6.01
N PHE A 194 2.60 -14.69 7.14
CA PHE A 194 3.19 -13.40 7.42
C PHE A 194 4.70 -13.45 7.17
N LEU A 195 5.29 -12.34 6.74
CA LEU A 195 6.73 -12.22 6.60
C LEU A 195 7.38 -12.35 7.99
N SER A 196 8.35 -13.25 8.15
CA SER A 196 9.09 -13.42 9.40
C SER A 196 9.85 -12.14 9.79
N ASP A 197 10.20 -11.97 11.07
CA ASP A 197 10.96 -10.80 11.50
C ASP A 197 12.35 -10.74 10.85
N ALA A 198 12.97 -11.88 10.55
CA ALA A 198 14.26 -11.93 9.87
C ALA A 198 14.16 -11.47 8.41
N GLU A 199 13.16 -11.95 7.67
CA GLU A 199 12.89 -11.52 6.29
C GLU A 199 12.51 -10.04 6.23
N PHE A 200 11.68 -9.58 7.19
CA PHE A 200 11.31 -8.19 7.33
C PHE A 200 12.55 -7.31 7.57
N ALA A 201 13.36 -7.66 8.55
CA ALA A 201 14.58 -6.92 8.87
C ALA A 201 15.52 -6.85 7.67
N ASN A 202 15.65 -7.94 6.91
CA ASN A 202 16.50 -7.97 5.71
C ASN A 202 15.98 -7.04 4.60
N LEU A 203 14.65 -7.04 4.37
CA LEU A 203 14.03 -6.22 3.35
C LEU A 203 14.11 -4.72 3.69
N PHE A 204 13.80 -4.36 4.96
CA PHE A 204 13.72 -2.97 5.41
C PHE A 204 14.99 -2.50 6.16
N ALA A 205 16.12 -3.20 6.02
CA ALA A 205 17.37 -2.82 6.66
C ALA A 205 17.88 -1.48 6.14
N GLY A 206 18.14 -0.54 7.07
CA GLY A 206 18.71 0.79 6.77
C GLY A 206 18.89 1.61 8.03
N ASP A 207 19.61 2.75 7.94
CA ASP A 207 19.77 3.71 9.03
C ASP A 207 18.46 4.48 9.31
N ALA A 208 17.69 4.75 8.25
CA ALA A 208 16.38 5.39 8.33
C ALA A 208 15.35 4.66 7.49
N LEU A 209 14.11 4.63 7.98
CA LEU A 209 12.93 4.09 7.29
C LEU A 209 11.85 5.18 7.19
N ILE A 210 11.49 5.55 5.97
CA ILE A 210 10.47 6.56 5.69
C ILE A 210 9.28 5.91 5.01
N GLY A 211 8.13 5.94 5.68
CA GLY A 211 6.87 5.53 5.11
C GLY A 211 6.26 6.65 4.26
N VAL A 212 5.74 6.34 3.08
CA VAL A 212 5.10 7.32 2.18
C VAL A 212 3.79 6.78 1.66
N THR A 213 2.71 7.54 1.81
CA THR A 213 1.39 7.19 1.28
C THR A 213 0.56 8.43 0.93
N GLY A 214 -0.33 8.30 -0.03
CA GLY A 214 -1.37 9.30 -0.32
C GLY A 214 -2.59 9.22 0.60
N GLY A 215 -2.65 8.26 1.50
CA GLY A 215 -3.71 8.08 2.48
C GLY A 215 -3.34 8.55 3.88
N ALA A 216 -4.05 8.08 4.89
CA ALA A 216 -3.91 8.53 6.29
C ALA A 216 -2.69 7.97 7.03
N GLY A 217 -1.89 7.09 6.42
CA GLY A 217 -0.70 6.51 7.06
C GLY A 217 -0.94 5.31 7.97
N ALA A 218 -2.16 5.06 8.38
CA ALA A 218 -2.52 4.02 9.35
C ALA A 218 -2.09 2.61 8.94
N MET A 219 -1.96 2.32 7.65
CA MET A 219 -1.49 1.03 7.16
C MET A 219 0.03 0.87 7.25
N LEU A 220 0.77 1.98 7.25
CA LEU A 220 2.22 1.99 7.40
C LEU A 220 2.65 1.85 8.86
N GLU A 221 1.88 2.37 9.81
CA GLU A 221 2.25 2.38 11.23
C GLU A 221 2.68 1.00 11.77
N PRO A 222 1.93 -0.09 11.59
CA PRO A 222 2.36 -1.41 12.07
C PRO A 222 3.64 -1.91 11.38
N ILE A 223 3.82 -1.57 10.11
CA ILE A 223 5.03 -1.91 9.34
C ILE A 223 6.23 -1.16 9.91
N MET A 224 6.08 0.15 10.12
CA MET A 224 7.13 1.01 10.66
C MET A 224 7.55 0.59 12.07
N LEU A 225 6.60 0.15 12.90
CA LEU A 225 6.86 -0.30 14.28
C LEU A 225 7.68 -1.60 14.36
N ARG A 226 7.73 -2.39 13.29
CA ARG A 226 8.61 -3.58 13.23
C ARG A 226 10.09 -3.22 13.06
N SER A 227 10.39 -2.03 12.54
CA SER A 227 11.77 -1.58 12.31
C SER A 227 12.36 -0.94 13.55
N THR A 228 13.66 -1.12 13.76
CA THR A 228 14.48 -0.44 14.79
C THR A 228 15.17 0.81 14.26
N SER A 229 15.11 1.09 12.95
CA SER A 229 15.68 2.27 12.32
C SER A 229 15.01 3.56 12.82
N LYS A 230 15.71 4.69 12.73
CA LYS A 230 15.05 5.99 12.84
C LYS A 230 13.95 6.07 11.76
N ARG A 231 12.77 6.58 12.09
CA ARG A 231 11.63 6.48 11.18
C ARG A 231 10.73 7.70 11.19
N ASP A 232 10.04 7.90 10.06
CA ASP A 232 8.99 8.91 9.90
C ASP A 232 7.95 8.45 8.88
N ILE A 233 6.76 9.06 8.89
CA ILE A 233 5.69 8.76 7.93
C ILE A 233 5.23 10.06 7.27
N PHE A 234 5.27 10.06 5.95
CA PHE A 234 4.69 11.08 5.08
C PHE A 234 3.33 10.57 4.58
N ALA A 235 2.28 11.25 5.00
CA ALA A 235 0.90 10.86 4.74
C ALA A 235 0.03 12.09 4.53
N TRP A 236 -1.22 11.86 4.19
CA TRP A 236 -2.22 12.92 4.05
C TRP A 236 -2.39 13.72 5.35
N LYS A 237 -2.38 15.04 5.25
CA LYS A 237 -2.59 15.98 6.36
C LYS A 237 -3.83 16.84 6.16
N ARG A 238 -4.08 17.28 4.92
CA ARG A 238 -5.22 18.13 4.59
C ARG A 238 -5.70 17.96 3.14
N GLY A 239 -7.00 18.18 2.94
CA GLY A 239 -7.60 18.28 1.61
C GLY A 239 -7.76 19.73 1.16
N GLU A 240 -8.14 19.89 -0.11
CA GLU A 240 -8.49 21.17 -0.72
C GLU A 240 -9.80 21.05 -1.52
N THR A 241 -10.50 22.16 -1.73
CA THR A 241 -11.79 22.16 -2.42
C THR A 241 -11.68 21.77 -3.87
N THR A 242 -10.59 22.18 -4.53
CA THR A 242 -10.26 21.81 -5.90
C THR A 242 -8.75 21.88 -6.09
N ALA A 243 -8.13 20.74 -6.38
CA ALA A 243 -6.70 20.65 -6.60
C ALA A 243 -6.37 19.50 -7.55
N SER A 244 -5.26 19.61 -8.27
CA SER A 244 -4.64 18.48 -8.95
C SER A 244 -3.99 17.54 -7.95
N ALA A 245 -3.67 16.33 -8.37
CA ALA A 245 -2.94 15.37 -7.51
C ALA A 245 -1.57 15.91 -7.08
N GLY A 246 -0.85 16.62 -7.97
CA GLY A 246 0.43 17.24 -7.66
C GLY A 246 0.32 18.34 -6.59
N GLU A 247 -0.71 19.20 -6.69
CA GLU A 247 -0.97 20.23 -5.68
C GLU A 247 -1.34 19.59 -4.32
N LEU A 248 -2.16 18.54 -4.32
CA LEU A 248 -2.48 17.80 -3.09
C LEU A 248 -1.23 17.17 -2.48
N MET A 249 -0.35 16.58 -3.29
CA MET A 249 0.93 16.07 -2.82
C MET A 249 1.76 17.18 -2.18
N ALA A 250 1.88 18.34 -2.81
CA ALA A 250 2.63 19.48 -2.29
C ALA A 250 2.04 20.00 -0.97
N PHE A 251 0.72 20.16 -0.86
CA PHE A 251 0.04 20.57 0.38
C PHE A 251 0.26 19.60 1.53
N ASN A 252 0.47 18.34 1.23
CA ASN A 252 0.69 17.29 2.22
C ASN A 252 2.18 17.02 2.51
N GLY A 253 3.09 17.75 1.84
CA GLY A 253 4.54 17.56 1.99
C GLY A 253 5.04 16.28 1.32
N LEU A 254 4.25 15.68 0.43
CA LEU A 254 4.62 14.52 -0.37
C LEU A 254 5.42 14.98 -1.60
N THR A 255 6.56 15.64 -1.36
CA THR A 255 7.45 16.20 -2.40
C THR A 255 8.85 15.65 -2.24
N ALA A 256 9.58 15.60 -3.35
CA ALA A 256 10.97 15.14 -3.34
C ALA A 256 11.83 15.95 -2.37
N GLU A 257 11.67 17.28 -2.32
CA GLU A 257 12.39 18.17 -1.42
C GLU A 257 12.15 17.83 0.05
N ALA A 258 10.88 17.67 0.46
CA ALA A 258 10.53 17.37 1.85
C ALA A 258 11.03 15.98 2.26
N LEU A 259 10.91 14.99 1.38
CA LEU A 259 11.39 13.62 1.59
C LEU A 259 12.93 13.59 1.72
N THR A 260 13.65 14.26 0.81
CA THR A 260 15.12 14.36 0.84
C THR A 260 15.59 15.02 2.12
N LYS A 261 15.02 16.18 2.47
CA LYS A 261 15.38 16.90 3.70
C LYS A 261 15.23 16.00 4.92
N ARG A 262 14.08 15.33 5.04
CA ARG A 262 13.82 14.47 6.19
C ARG A 262 14.73 13.24 6.22
N ALA A 263 15.03 12.65 5.08
CA ALA A 263 15.94 11.53 4.96
C ALA A 263 17.34 11.91 5.51
N ILE A 264 17.87 13.06 5.09
CA ILE A 264 19.15 13.58 5.57
C ILE A 264 19.14 13.80 7.09
N GLU A 265 18.08 14.43 7.63
CA GLU A 265 17.94 14.64 9.09
C GLU A 265 17.93 13.33 9.89
N LEU A 266 17.37 12.26 9.33
CA LEU A 266 17.29 10.98 10.03
C LEU A 266 18.61 10.20 10.02
N VAL A 267 19.43 10.34 8.99
CA VAL A 267 20.71 9.59 8.89
C VAL A 267 21.90 10.33 9.52
N HIS A 268 21.73 11.60 9.81
CA HIS A 268 22.69 12.42 10.55
C HIS A 268 22.22 12.71 11.97
#